data_36d3d0e464f7df2bf783a3f68abb09d0
#
_entry.id   36d3d0e464f7df2bf783a3f68abb09d0
#
_cell.length_a   1.000
_cell.length_b   1.000
_cell.length_c   1.000
_cell.angle_alpha   90.00
_cell.angle_beta   90.00
_cell.angle_gamma   90.00
#
_symmetry.space_group_name_H-M   'P 1'
#
loop_
_entity.id
_entity.type
_entity.pdbx_description
1 polymer ?
#
loop_
_entity_poly.entity_id
_entity_poly.type
_entity_poly.pdbx_seq_one_letter_code
_entity_poly.pdbx_strand_id
1 'polypeptide(L)'
;MSRSTTHRYVITLVALGYLEQGASRKYRLGLKVTDLGMSALNATGLREHAREDLEELRVRSSYTVNLGVLDGTDVLYVERARSWRRGQDKIDLGLHPGSRLPAYCTSMGKILLANLPEEEQRELIGEMTLTKKGPNTITSKKALRDELDQVLDAGFAVNDQELAADLYSIAAPVRNEAREVVAAVNMAAHSSMISLGELVDALGPHLVSTADRISARLGYRRDDER
;
A
#
# COMPACT_ATOMS: atom_id res chain seq x y z
N MET A 1 -6.54 -20.69 -26.78
CA MET A 1 -7.82 -21.29 -26.33
C MET A 1 -8.82 -21.27 -27.50
N SER A 2 -9.62 -22.34 -27.72
CA SER A 2 -10.58 -22.36 -28.81
C SER A 2 -11.81 -21.49 -28.50
N ARG A 3 -12.50 -21.01 -29.56
CA ARG A 3 -13.74 -20.19 -29.42
C ARG A 3 -14.83 -20.93 -28.62
N SER A 4 -14.97 -22.21 -28.82
CA SER A 4 -15.95 -23.05 -28.09
C SER A 4 -15.60 -23.17 -26.61
N THR A 5 -14.33 -23.33 -26.28
CA THR A 5 -13.86 -23.40 -24.90
C THR A 5 -14.09 -22.06 -24.17
N THR A 6 -13.73 -20.94 -24.81
CA THR A 6 -13.99 -19.59 -24.26
C THR A 6 -15.49 -19.39 -23.99
N HIS A 7 -16.35 -19.76 -24.92
CA HIS A 7 -17.79 -19.61 -24.75
C HIS A 7 -18.34 -20.44 -23.57
N ARG A 8 -17.87 -21.66 -23.37
CA ARG A 8 -18.24 -22.48 -22.20
C ARG A 8 -17.84 -21.82 -20.89
N TYR A 9 -16.61 -21.29 -20.76
CA TYR A 9 -16.19 -20.57 -19.55
C TYR A 9 -17.07 -19.35 -19.30
N VAL A 10 -17.35 -18.54 -20.31
CA VAL A 10 -18.19 -17.35 -20.18
C VAL A 10 -19.60 -17.71 -19.71
N ILE A 11 -20.23 -18.72 -20.29
CA ILE A 11 -21.58 -19.19 -19.87
C ILE A 11 -21.52 -19.65 -18.39
N THR A 12 -20.51 -20.43 -18.01
CA THR A 12 -20.35 -20.89 -16.63
C THR A 12 -20.20 -19.70 -15.67
N LEU A 13 -19.39 -18.71 -16.01
CA LEU A 13 -19.23 -17.52 -15.18
C LEU A 13 -20.51 -16.69 -15.08
N VAL A 14 -21.33 -16.63 -16.14
CA VAL A 14 -22.66 -16.00 -16.10
C VAL A 14 -23.60 -16.81 -15.18
N ALA A 15 -23.65 -18.12 -15.33
CA ALA A 15 -24.49 -18.99 -14.50
C ALA A 15 -24.11 -18.92 -13.02
N LEU A 16 -22.81 -18.73 -12.71
CA LEU A 16 -22.30 -18.56 -11.36
C LEU A 16 -22.46 -17.12 -10.82
N GLY A 17 -22.89 -16.14 -11.64
CA GLY A 17 -23.09 -14.75 -11.25
C GLY A 17 -21.81 -13.89 -11.23
N TYR A 18 -20.67 -14.40 -11.69
CA TYR A 18 -19.43 -13.63 -11.84
C TYR A 18 -19.43 -12.71 -13.06
N LEU A 19 -20.21 -13.07 -14.08
CA LEU A 19 -20.47 -12.23 -15.26
C LEU A 19 -21.97 -12.01 -15.42
N GLU A 20 -22.32 -10.89 -16.03
CA GLU A 20 -23.67 -10.59 -16.51
C GLU A 20 -23.63 -10.26 -17.98
N GLN A 21 -24.61 -10.73 -18.74
CA GLN A 21 -24.75 -10.40 -20.15
C GLN A 21 -25.80 -9.29 -20.31
N GLY A 22 -25.39 -8.14 -20.83
CA GLY A 22 -26.29 -7.02 -21.11
C GLY A 22 -27.10 -7.24 -22.40
N ALA A 23 -28.09 -6.37 -22.63
CA ALA A 23 -28.96 -6.42 -23.83
C ALA A 23 -28.19 -6.34 -25.17
N SER A 24 -27.00 -5.67 -25.15
CA SER A 24 -26.08 -5.57 -26.29
C SER A 24 -25.23 -6.82 -26.52
N ARG A 25 -25.49 -7.93 -25.84
CA ARG A 25 -24.67 -9.15 -25.78
C ARG A 25 -23.25 -8.97 -25.31
N LYS A 26 -22.90 -7.79 -24.77
CA LYS A 26 -21.61 -7.55 -24.09
C LYS A 26 -21.68 -8.10 -22.68
N TYR A 27 -20.53 -8.56 -22.17
CA TYR A 27 -20.39 -9.04 -20.80
C TYR A 27 -19.82 -7.95 -19.91
N ARG A 28 -20.26 -7.94 -18.65
CA ARG A 28 -19.70 -7.12 -17.57
C ARG A 28 -19.48 -7.99 -16.33
N LEU A 29 -18.67 -7.51 -15.40
CA LEU A 29 -18.50 -8.18 -14.11
C LEU A 29 -19.82 -8.14 -13.32
N GLY A 30 -20.21 -9.29 -12.78
CA GLY A 30 -21.30 -9.40 -11.82
C GLY A 30 -20.83 -9.02 -10.41
N LEU A 31 -21.76 -8.58 -9.55
CA LEU A 31 -21.44 -8.16 -8.17
C LEU A 31 -20.77 -9.25 -7.35
N LYS A 32 -20.96 -10.53 -7.67
CA LYS A 32 -20.33 -11.64 -6.97
C LYS A 32 -18.78 -11.64 -7.05
N VAL A 33 -18.19 -10.92 -8.02
CA VAL A 33 -16.73 -10.70 -8.07
C VAL A 33 -16.23 -9.95 -6.85
N THR A 34 -17.07 -9.11 -6.22
CA THR A 34 -16.75 -8.37 -4.99
C THR A 34 -16.44 -9.33 -3.83
N ASP A 35 -17.14 -10.46 -3.73
CA ASP A 35 -16.92 -11.45 -2.68
C ASP A 35 -15.52 -12.06 -2.76
N LEU A 36 -15.03 -12.32 -3.98
CA LEU A 36 -13.66 -12.81 -4.21
C LEU A 36 -12.61 -11.77 -3.81
N GLY A 37 -12.82 -10.52 -4.22
CA GLY A 37 -11.94 -9.42 -3.86
C GLY A 37 -11.86 -9.21 -2.34
N MET A 38 -13.02 -9.19 -1.67
CA MET A 38 -13.08 -9.06 -0.20
C MET A 38 -12.43 -10.27 0.50
N SER A 39 -12.67 -11.48 0.01
CA SER A 39 -12.04 -12.69 0.55
C SER A 39 -10.52 -12.63 0.42
N ALA A 40 -10.00 -12.16 -0.72
CA ALA A 40 -8.57 -12.01 -0.94
C ALA A 40 -7.96 -10.95 0.01
N LEU A 41 -8.61 -9.77 0.18
CA LEU A 41 -8.16 -8.72 1.09
C LEU A 41 -8.19 -9.14 2.56
N ASN A 42 -9.08 -10.06 2.93
CA ASN A 42 -9.24 -10.54 4.30
C ASN A 42 -8.47 -11.85 4.58
N ALA A 43 -7.88 -12.50 3.56
CA ALA A 43 -7.28 -13.83 3.67
C ALA A 43 -6.17 -13.94 4.72
N THR A 44 -5.43 -12.87 4.98
CA THR A 44 -4.33 -12.83 5.96
C THR A 44 -4.77 -12.36 7.35
N GLY A 45 -6.03 -11.96 7.55
CA GLY A 45 -6.48 -11.30 8.77
C GLY A 45 -5.83 -9.92 9.04
N LEU A 46 -4.87 -9.52 8.21
CA LEU A 46 -4.09 -8.28 8.36
C LEU A 46 -4.98 -7.04 8.52
N ARG A 47 -6.01 -6.95 7.68
CA ARG A 47 -6.95 -5.84 7.68
C ARG A 47 -7.73 -5.73 8.99
N GLU A 48 -8.19 -6.87 9.52
CA GLU A 48 -8.93 -6.96 10.78
C GLU A 48 -8.07 -6.54 11.96
N HIS A 49 -6.83 -7.04 12.02
CA HIS A 49 -5.87 -6.70 13.07
C HIS A 49 -5.42 -5.23 13.05
N ALA A 50 -5.39 -4.59 11.88
CA ALA A 50 -4.88 -3.23 11.73
C ALA A 50 -5.94 -2.14 11.90
N ARG A 51 -7.22 -2.44 11.64
CA ARG A 51 -8.27 -1.44 11.44
C ARG A 51 -8.44 -0.46 12.60
N GLU A 52 -8.42 -0.97 13.82
CA GLU A 52 -8.59 -0.15 15.04
C GLU A 52 -7.40 0.81 15.22
N ASP A 53 -6.17 0.30 15.07
CA ASP A 53 -4.96 1.09 15.21
C ASP A 53 -4.81 2.15 14.12
N LEU A 54 -5.23 1.85 12.88
CA LEU A 54 -5.25 2.83 11.79
C LEU A 54 -6.24 3.95 12.06
N GLU A 55 -7.43 3.62 12.58
CA GLU A 55 -8.45 4.61 12.91
C GLU A 55 -8.02 5.48 14.10
N GLU A 56 -7.40 4.90 15.13
CA GLU A 56 -6.81 5.66 16.25
C GLU A 56 -5.75 6.64 15.75
N LEU A 57 -4.82 6.19 14.89
CA LEU A 57 -3.79 7.05 14.31
C LEU A 57 -4.41 8.17 13.46
N ARG A 58 -5.44 7.85 12.66
CA ARG A 58 -6.19 8.85 11.87
C ARG A 58 -6.82 9.92 12.76
N VAL A 59 -7.49 9.53 13.84
CA VAL A 59 -8.11 10.48 14.77
C VAL A 59 -7.05 11.36 15.41
N ARG A 60 -5.96 10.76 15.88
CA ARG A 60 -4.89 11.44 16.60
C ARG A 60 -4.10 12.40 15.70
N SER A 61 -3.76 11.98 14.49
CA SER A 61 -2.97 12.77 13.54
C SER A 61 -3.82 13.74 12.72
N SER A 62 -5.10 13.44 12.52
CA SER A 62 -6.00 14.11 11.58
C SER A 62 -5.55 13.99 10.11
N TYR A 63 -4.69 13.03 9.78
CA TYR A 63 -4.28 12.72 8.40
C TYR A 63 -4.85 11.38 7.94
N THR A 64 -4.89 11.18 6.61
CA THR A 64 -5.26 9.89 6.03
C THR A 64 -4.17 8.87 6.31
N VAL A 65 -4.57 7.72 6.84
CA VAL A 65 -3.71 6.58 7.15
C VAL A 65 -4.09 5.42 6.24
N ASN A 66 -3.11 4.76 5.67
CA ASN A 66 -3.34 3.62 4.79
C ASN A 66 -2.49 2.44 5.23
N LEU A 67 -2.95 1.24 4.90
CA LEU A 67 -2.23 -0.02 5.01
C LEU A 67 -2.10 -0.61 3.60
N GLY A 68 -0.89 -1.03 3.23
CA GLY A 68 -0.62 -1.61 1.93
C GLY A 68 0.31 -2.81 2.02
N VAL A 69 0.21 -3.68 1.03
CA VAL A 69 1.10 -4.84 0.83
C VAL A 69 1.75 -4.75 -0.54
N LEU A 70 2.89 -5.39 -0.71
CA LEU A 70 3.55 -5.50 -2.00
C LEU A 70 2.84 -6.55 -2.86
N ASP A 71 2.55 -6.21 -4.11
CA ASP A 71 1.96 -7.11 -5.09
C ASP A 71 2.61 -6.88 -6.46
N GLY A 72 3.59 -7.70 -6.78
CA GLY A 72 4.51 -7.44 -7.89
C GLY A 72 5.24 -6.12 -7.70
N THR A 73 5.24 -5.27 -8.70
CA THR A 73 5.92 -3.96 -8.69
C THR A 73 5.09 -2.83 -8.07
N ASP A 74 3.89 -3.14 -7.56
CA ASP A 74 2.94 -2.18 -7.02
C ASP A 74 2.67 -2.40 -5.53
N VAL A 75 2.23 -1.35 -4.85
CA VAL A 75 1.60 -1.43 -3.53
C VAL A 75 0.09 -1.58 -3.73
N LEU A 76 -0.47 -2.68 -3.24
CA LEU A 76 -1.91 -2.88 -3.10
C LEU A 76 -2.40 -2.30 -1.79
N TYR A 77 -3.30 -1.33 -1.85
CA TYR A 77 -3.94 -0.74 -0.68
C TYR A 77 -4.98 -1.71 -0.12
N VAL A 78 -4.79 -2.19 1.11
CA VAL A 78 -5.68 -3.17 1.75
C VAL A 78 -6.65 -2.53 2.74
N GLU A 79 -6.27 -1.42 3.38
CA GLU A 79 -7.16 -0.63 4.24
C GLU A 79 -6.82 0.87 4.15
N ARG A 80 -7.84 1.72 4.40
CA ARG A 80 -7.71 3.16 4.34
C ARG A 80 -8.61 3.84 5.38
N ALA A 81 -8.02 4.46 6.38
CA ALA A 81 -8.68 5.35 7.32
C ALA A 81 -8.58 6.80 6.80
N ARG A 82 -9.63 7.25 6.10
CA ARG A 82 -9.64 8.55 5.42
C ARG A 82 -9.83 9.69 6.41
N SER A 83 -9.00 10.72 6.31
CA SER A 83 -9.19 11.99 7.02
C SER A 83 -10.23 12.85 6.33
N TRP A 84 -11.04 13.53 7.15
CA TRP A 84 -12.00 14.55 6.71
C TRP A 84 -11.49 15.98 6.95
N ARG A 85 -10.20 16.12 7.34
CA ARG A 85 -9.58 17.43 7.55
C ARG A 85 -9.59 18.22 6.25
N ARG A 86 -10.02 19.49 6.34
CA ARG A 86 -10.04 20.40 5.19
C ARG A 86 -8.64 20.51 4.56
N GLY A 87 -8.55 20.34 3.25
CA GLY A 87 -7.29 20.34 2.50
C GLY A 87 -6.70 18.95 2.25
N GLN A 88 -7.16 17.92 2.95
CA GLN A 88 -6.74 16.52 2.69
C GLN A 88 -7.30 15.99 1.36
N ASP A 89 -8.42 16.54 0.90
CA ASP A 89 -9.03 16.27 -0.40
C ASP A 89 -8.11 16.62 -1.59
N LYS A 90 -7.18 17.57 -1.40
CA LYS A 90 -6.21 17.97 -2.45
C LYS A 90 -5.27 16.84 -2.88
N ILE A 91 -5.05 15.84 -2.02
CA ILE A 91 -4.23 14.65 -2.31
C ILE A 91 -5.08 13.39 -2.45
N ASP A 92 -6.38 13.53 -2.59
CA ASP A 92 -7.25 12.38 -2.82
C ASP A 92 -7.10 11.90 -4.26
N LEU A 93 -6.22 10.93 -4.45
CA LEU A 93 -5.97 10.26 -5.73
C LEU A 93 -7.09 9.28 -6.12
N GLY A 94 -8.26 9.37 -5.50
CA GLY A 94 -9.36 8.41 -5.69
C GLY A 94 -9.05 7.03 -5.12
N LEU A 95 -8.11 6.92 -4.21
CA LEU A 95 -7.67 5.65 -3.64
C LEU A 95 -8.73 5.03 -2.73
N HIS A 96 -8.84 3.71 -2.81
CA HIS A 96 -9.70 2.86 -2.01
C HIS A 96 -9.02 1.50 -1.77
N PRO A 97 -9.48 0.67 -0.83
CA PRO A 97 -9.01 -0.71 -0.74
C PRO A 97 -9.14 -1.42 -2.10
N GLY A 98 -8.06 -2.06 -2.55
CA GLY A 98 -7.92 -2.62 -3.90
C GLY A 98 -7.21 -1.72 -4.91
N SER A 99 -6.99 -0.44 -4.62
CA SER A 99 -6.17 0.44 -5.46
C SER A 99 -4.70 0.02 -5.46
N ARG A 100 -4.00 0.30 -6.57
CA ARG A 100 -2.58 0.00 -6.76
C ARG A 100 -1.81 1.25 -7.11
N LEU A 101 -0.64 1.41 -6.53
CA LEU A 101 0.31 2.47 -6.87
C LEU A 101 1.72 1.87 -7.03
N PRO A 102 2.54 2.42 -7.95
CA PRO A 102 3.90 1.94 -8.14
C PRO A 102 4.73 1.98 -6.85
N ALA A 103 5.41 0.87 -6.52
CA ALA A 103 6.16 0.78 -5.27
C ALA A 103 7.34 1.75 -5.23
N TYR A 104 8.04 1.95 -6.35
CA TYR A 104 9.28 2.75 -6.41
C TYR A 104 9.13 4.21 -6.02
N CYS A 105 7.93 4.79 -6.08
CA CYS A 105 7.67 6.22 -5.83
C CYS A 105 6.63 6.45 -4.73
N THR A 106 6.45 5.50 -3.83
CA THR A 106 5.57 5.60 -2.65
C THR A 106 6.33 5.24 -1.38
N SER A 107 6.04 5.90 -0.25
CA SER A 107 6.70 5.58 1.02
C SER A 107 6.43 4.13 1.45
N MET A 108 5.20 3.61 1.30
CA MET A 108 4.91 2.20 1.57
C MET A 108 5.71 1.26 0.67
N GLY A 109 5.78 1.58 -0.63
CA GLY A 109 6.52 0.75 -1.58
C GLY A 109 8.02 0.72 -1.27
N LYS A 110 8.62 1.86 -0.92
CA LYS A 110 10.04 1.90 -0.55
C LYS A 110 10.32 1.05 0.71
N ILE A 111 9.46 1.12 1.74
CA ILE A 111 9.66 0.30 2.95
C ILE A 111 9.47 -1.21 2.67
N LEU A 112 8.51 -1.56 1.82
CA LEU A 112 8.28 -2.95 1.43
C LEU A 112 9.43 -3.49 0.60
N LEU A 113 9.90 -2.74 -0.40
CA LEU A 113 11.04 -3.11 -1.24
C LEU A 113 12.35 -3.21 -0.44
N ALA A 114 12.60 -2.28 0.49
CA ALA A 114 13.81 -2.26 1.30
C ALA A 114 13.96 -3.49 2.20
N ASN A 115 12.83 -4.10 2.59
CA ASN A 115 12.81 -5.26 3.49
C ASN A 115 12.67 -6.60 2.75
N LEU A 116 12.72 -6.64 1.42
CA LEU A 116 12.81 -7.88 0.66
C LEU A 116 14.20 -8.52 0.78
N PRO A 117 14.33 -9.85 0.63
CA PRO A 117 15.61 -10.49 0.38
C PRO A 117 16.31 -9.85 -0.83
N GLU A 118 17.64 -9.66 -0.75
CA GLU A 118 18.42 -8.91 -1.74
C GLU A 118 18.20 -9.40 -3.19
N GLU A 119 18.12 -10.72 -3.38
CA GLU A 119 17.90 -11.32 -4.70
C GLU A 119 16.52 -10.94 -5.26
N GLU A 120 15.47 -11.09 -4.44
CA GLU A 120 14.08 -10.76 -4.82
C GLU A 120 13.92 -9.26 -5.09
N GLN A 121 14.54 -8.41 -4.24
CA GLN A 121 14.56 -6.96 -4.44
C GLN A 121 15.21 -6.61 -5.78
N ARG A 122 16.36 -7.24 -6.10
CA ARG A 122 17.12 -6.99 -7.33
C ARG A 122 16.32 -7.39 -8.58
N GLU A 123 15.69 -8.58 -8.55
CA GLU A 123 14.85 -9.06 -9.64
C GLU A 123 13.66 -8.13 -9.86
N LEU A 124 12.93 -7.79 -8.79
CA LEU A 124 11.73 -6.96 -8.85
C LEU A 124 12.05 -5.55 -9.35
N ILE A 125 13.12 -4.91 -8.86
CA ILE A 125 13.59 -3.61 -9.39
C ILE A 125 14.00 -3.77 -10.87
N GLY A 126 14.54 -4.92 -11.26
CA GLY A 126 14.88 -5.26 -12.65
C GLY A 126 13.68 -5.16 -13.59
N GLU A 127 12.51 -5.58 -13.15
CA GLU A 127 11.24 -5.55 -13.90
C GLU A 127 10.59 -4.16 -13.95
N MET A 128 10.89 -3.28 -12.98
CA MET A 128 10.23 -1.98 -12.87
C MET A 128 10.60 -1.04 -14.03
N THR A 129 9.59 -0.31 -14.51
CA THR A 129 9.75 0.85 -15.38
C THR A 129 9.59 2.12 -14.54
N LEU A 130 10.70 2.80 -14.25
CA LEU A 130 10.73 3.99 -13.39
C LEU A 130 10.39 5.25 -14.19
N THR A 131 9.10 5.55 -14.34
CA THR A 131 8.62 6.75 -15.04
C THR A 131 8.50 7.93 -14.08
N LYS A 132 8.81 9.14 -14.54
CA LYS A 132 8.64 10.36 -13.74
C LYS A 132 7.15 10.61 -13.47
N LYS A 133 6.77 10.73 -12.20
CA LYS A 133 5.40 10.98 -11.72
C LYS A 133 5.29 12.34 -11.05
N GLY A 134 6.13 12.61 -10.07
CA GLY A 134 6.26 13.87 -9.36
C GLY A 134 7.60 14.57 -9.66
N PRO A 135 7.83 15.76 -9.08
CA PRO A 135 9.07 16.50 -9.29
C PRO A 135 10.32 15.73 -8.85
N ASN A 136 10.22 14.99 -7.74
CA ASN A 136 11.35 14.29 -7.10
C ASN A 136 11.36 12.78 -7.37
N THR A 137 10.59 12.27 -8.33
CA THR A 137 10.54 10.83 -8.63
C THR A 137 11.94 10.29 -8.94
N ILE A 138 12.35 9.23 -8.26
CA ILE A 138 13.55 8.48 -8.58
C ILE A 138 13.33 7.69 -9.87
N THR A 139 14.12 7.98 -10.90
CA THR A 139 14.00 7.36 -12.24
C THR A 139 15.17 6.47 -12.61
N SER A 140 16.14 6.29 -11.71
CA SER A 140 17.29 5.41 -11.87
C SER A 140 17.20 4.22 -10.92
N LYS A 141 17.35 2.99 -11.44
CA LYS A 141 17.36 1.76 -10.63
C LYS A 141 18.52 1.74 -9.62
N LYS A 142 19.65 2.36 -9.95
CA LYS A 142 20.77 2.51 -9.02
C LYS A 142 20.37 3.45 -7.86
N ALA A 143 19.87 4.65 -8.18
CA ALA A 143 19.44 5.59 -7.16
C ALA A 143 18.30 5.06 -6.29
N LEU A 144 17.41 4.22 -6.88
CA LEU A 144 16.37 3.55 -6.08
C LEU A 144 16.99 2.58 -5.07
N ARG A 145 17.98 1.78 -5.45
CA ARG A 145 18.67 0.89 -4.50
C ARG A 145 19.39 1.67 -3.39
N ASP A 146 20.12 2.71 -3.78
CA ASP A 146 20.82 3.58 -2.83
C ASP A 146 19.82 4.22 -1.81
N GLU A 147 18.62 4.56 -2.25
CA GLU A 147 17.52 5.06 -1.39
C GLU A 147 16.96 3.95 -0.49
N LEU A 148 16.77 2.71 -1.02
CA LEU A 148 16.23 1.60 -0.22
C LEU A 148 17.19 1.18 0.90
N ASP A 149 18.50 1.28 0.68
CA ASP A 149 19.51 1.06 1.73
C ASP A 149 19.34 2.08 2.87
N GLN A 150 19.14 3.37 2.53
CA GLN A 150 18.88 4.41 3.54
C GLN A 150 17.56 4.18 4.28
N VAL A 151 16.52 3.73 3.59
CA VAL A 151 15.21 3.38 4.19
C VAL A 151 15.37 2.21 5.17
N LEU A 152 16.17 1.21 4.84
CA LEU A 152 16.43 0.06 5.70
C LEU A 152 17.15 0.49 6.98
N ASP A 153 18.17 1.33 6.86
CA ASP A 153 18.94 1.87 7.99
C ASP A 153 18.09 2.78 8.90
N ALA A 154 17.22 3.61 8.30
CA ALA A 154 16.35 4.52 9.03
C ALA A 154 15.16 3.81 9.71
N GLY A 155 14.73 2.65 9.19
CA GLY A 155 13.57 1.90 9.66
C GLY A 155 12.22 2.51 9.29
N PHE A 156 12.20 3.57 8.50
CA PHE A 156 11.00 4.19 7.93
C PHE A 156 11.32 4.77 6.55
N ALA A 157 10.29 5.01 5.74
CA ALA A 157 10.43 5.61 4.42
C ALA A 157 9.66 6.91 4.29
N VAL A 158 10.22 7.84 3.52
CA VAL A 158 9.63 9.14 3.22
C VAL A 158 9.31 9.20 1.72
N ASN A 159 8.19 9.81 1.36
CA ASN A 159 7.91 10.25 -0.01
C ASN A 159 7.86 11.78 0.00
N ASP A 160 8.82 12.39 -0.66
CA ASP A 160 8.85 13.82 -0.93
C ASP A 160 8.46 14.08 -2.38
N GLN A 161 7.16 14.19 -2.66
CA GLN A 161 6.64 14.56 -3.97
C GLN A 161 7.13 13.63 -5.12
N GLU A 162 7.42 12.38 -4.81
CA GLU A 162 7.87 11.41 -5.81
C GLU A 162 6.71 10.87 -6.66
N LEU A 163 5.55 10.62 -6.04
CA LEU A 163 4.35 10.12 -6.72
C LEU A 163 3.57 11.24 -7.41
N ALA A 164 3.46 12.38 -6.77
CA ALA A 164 2.75 13.57 -7.28
C ALA A 164 3.33 14.82 -6.63
N ALA A 165 3.21 15.97 -7.32
CA ALA A 165 3.53 17.26 -6.74
C ALA A 165 2.68 17.51 -5.47
N ASP A 166 3.25 18.22 -4.52
CA ASP A 166 2.62 18.58 -3.24
C ASP A 166 2.19 17.41 -2.33
N LEU A 167 2.55 16.16 -2.66
CA LEU A 167 2.28 14.99 -1.86
C LEU A 167 3.49 14.61 -1.00
N TYR A 168 3.31 14.68 0.31
CA TYR A 168 4.22 14.09 1.30
C TYR A 168 3.62 12.82 1.89
N SER A 169 4.44 11.83 2.18
CA SER A 169 4.04 10.69 3.02
C SER A 169 5.23 10.06 3.72
N ILE A 170 4.95 9.46 4.88
CA ILE A 170 5.89 8.64 5.64
C ILE A 170 5.28 7.26 5.82
N ALA A 171 6.12 6.21 5.86
CA ALA A 171 5.67 4.83 6.06
C ALA A 171 6.58 4.07 7.02
N ALA A 172 5.97 3.16 7.79
CA ALA A 172 6.64 2.26 8.71
C ALA A 172 6.26 0.79 8.40
N PRO A 173 7.18 -0.18 8.64
CA PRO A 173 6.96 -1.58 8.34
C PRO A 173 6.04 -2.26 9.37
N VAL A 174 5.20 -3.17 8.90
CA VAL A 174 4.42 -4.09 9.72
C VAL A 174 5.00 -5.50 9.56
N ARG A 175 5.35 -6.13 10.69
CA ARG A 175 6.04 -7.43 10.73
C ARG A 175 5.12 -8.53 11.25
N ASN A 176 5.34 -9.74 10.76
CA ASN A 176 4.70 -10.95 11.27
C ASN A 176 5.54 -11.64 12.37
N GLU A 177 5.06 -12.78 12.88
CA GLU A 177 5.75 -13.63 13.87
C GLU A 177 7.14 -14.10 13.38
N ALA A 178 7.30 -14.31 12.06
CA ALA A 178 8.60 -14.69 11.46
C ALA A 178 9.54 -13.48 11.27
N ARG A 179 9.18 -12.27 11.74
CA ARG A 179 9.91 -11.00 11.60
C ARG A 179 9.98 -10.46 10.18
N GLU A 180 9.25 -11.06 9.25
CA GLU A 180 9.15 -10.59 7.88
C GLU A 180 8.26 -9.35 7.80
N VAL A 181 8.62 -8.38 6.97
CA VAL A 181 7.77 -7.23 6.65
C VAL A 181 6.70 -7.67 5.66
N VAL A 182 5.47 -7.81 6.15
CA VAL A 182 4.32 -8.30 5.37
C VAL A 182 3.41 -7.18 4.89
N ALA A 183 3.53 -5.99 5.47
CA ALA A 183 2.76 -4.81 5.10
C ALA A 183 3.50 -3.51 5.50
N ALA A 184 2.98 -2.39 5.05
CA ALA A 184 3.41 -1.07 5.51
C ALA A 184 2.20 -0.20 5.85
N VAL A 185 2.33 0.60 6.91
CA VAL A 185 1.38 1.67 7.26
C VAL A 185 1.97 3.00 6.81
N ASN A 186 1.16 3.88 6.22
CA ASN A 186 1.60 5.24 5.93
C ASN A 186 0.62 6.30 6.39
N MET A 187 1.15 7.51 6.57
CA MET A 187 0.39 8.76 6.61
C MET A 187 0.75 9.61 5.40
N ALA A 188 -0.27 10.23 4.80
CA ALA A 188 -0.11 11.09 3.63
C ALA A 188 -0.70 12.47 3.89
N ALA A 189 0.00 13.52 3.46
CA ALA A 189 -0.36 14.91 3.64
C ALA A 189 -0.06 15.75 2.41
N HIS A 190 -0.85 16.82 2.18
CA HIS A 190 -0.52 17.84 1.20
C HIS A 190 0.50 18.83 1.78
N SER A 191 1.47 19.29 0.98
CA SER A 191 2.54 20.20 1.38
C SER A 191 2.04 21.51 1.99
N SER A 192 0.83 21.97 1.61
CA SER A 192 0.21 23.16 2.20
C SER A 192 -0.33 22.95 3.63
N MET A 193 -0.36 21.72 4.13
CA MET A 193 -0.92 21.39 5.45
C MET A 193 0.16 21.17 6.51
N ILE A 194 1.34 20.74 6.10
CA ILE A 194 2.45 20.38 6.97
C ILE A 194 3.74 20.39 6.15
N SER A 195 4.84 20.79 6.75
CA SER A 195 6.16 20.59 6.15
C SER A 195 6.60 19.13 6.25
N LEU A 196 7.52 18.71 5.38
CA LEU A 196 8.05 17.35 5.43
C LEU A 196 8.76 17.07 6.78
N GLY A 197 9.54 18.03 7.28
CA GLY A 197 10.19 17.89 8.58
C GLY A 197 9.20 17.67 9.72
N GLU A 198 8.14 18.49 9.81
CA GLU A 198 7.09 18.33 10.82
C GLU A 198 6.36 16.98 10.67
N LEU A 199 6.12 16.51 9.44
CA LEU A 199 5.51 15.20 9.21
C LEU A 199 6.38 14.07 9.77
N VAL A 200 7.69 14.14 9.56
CA VAL A 200 8.65 13.15 10.05
C VAL A 200 8.84 13.27 11.57
N ASP A 201 9.15 14.47 12.07
CA ASP A 201 9.58 14.66 13.46
C ASP A 201 8.42 14.55 14.46
N ALA A 202 7.26 15.13 14.12
CA ALA A 202 6.11 15.13 15.03
C ALA A 202 5.21 13.89 14.89
N LEU A 203 5.03 13.38 13.67
CA LEU A 203 4.08 12.30 13.40
C LEU A 203 4.76 10.94 13.15
N GLY A 204 6.03 10.91 12.75
CA GLY A 204 6.79 9.69 12.54
C GLY A 204 6.78 8.74 13.74
N PRO A 205 7.07 9.20 14.98
CA PRO A 205 7.01 8.35 16.17
C PRO A 205 5.63 7.70 16.40
N HIS A 206 4.54 8.42 16.11
CA HIS A 206 3.19 7.88 16.22
C HIS A 206 2.90 6.81 15.17
N LEU A 207 3.37 7.02 13.94
CA LEU A 207 3.25 6.04 12.85
C LEU A 207 4.00 4.75 13.18
N VAL A 208 5.27 4.87 13.61
CA VAL A 208 6.09 3.70 13.99
C VAL A 208 5.45 2.95 15.14
N SER A 209 5.02 3.64 16.20
CA SER A 209 4.32 3.00 17.33
C SER A 209 3.05 2.27 16.88
N THR A 210 2.30 2.82 15.93
CA THR A 210 1.12 2.15 15.36
C THR A 210 1.49 0.91 14.57
N ALA A 211 2.52 0.98 13.73
CA ALA A 211 3.02 -0.18 12.99
C ALA A 211 3.51 -1.29 13.92
N ASP A 212 4.16 -0.93 15.03
CA ASP A 212 4.60 -1.86 16.07
C ASP A 212 3.41 -2.56 16.75
N ARG A 213 2.35 -1.82 17.11
CA ARG A 213 1.13 -2.42 17.70
C ARG A 213 0.46 -3.41 16.74
N ILE A 214 0.35 -3.05 15.46
CA ILE A 214 -0.20 -3.96 14.44
C ILE A 214 0.70 -5.20 14.32
N SER A 215 2.03 -5.01 14.30
CA SER A 215 3.00 -6.11 14.24
C SER A 215 2.86 -7.05 15.44
N ALA A 216 2.71 -6.51 16.66
CA ALA A 216 2.49 -7.30 17.87
C ALA A 216 1.19 -8.14 17.79
N ARG A 217 0.10 -7.59 17.21
CA ARG A 217 -1.14 -8.36 16.95
C ARG A 217 -0.95 -9.48 15.92
N LEU A 218 0.08 -9.36 15.04
CA LEU A 218 0.48 -10.40 14.08
C LEU A 218 1.55 -11.36 14.64
N GLY A 219 1.82 -11.30 15.95
CA GLY A 219 2.74 -12.21 16.65
C GLY A 219 4.20 -11.76 16.65
N TYR A 220 4.52 -10.58 16.09
CA TYR A 220 5.89 -10.05 16.15
C TYR A 220 6.28 -9.72 17.59
N ARG A 221 7.48 -10.13 18.00
CA ARG A 221 8.11 -9.77 19.29
C ARG A 221 9.48 -9.18 19.07
N ARG A 222 9.76 -8.06 19.73
CA ARG A 222 11.10 -7.47 19.76
C ARG A 222 12.06 -8.32 20.60
N ASP A 223 13.36 -8.22 20.31
CA ASP A 223 14.38 -9.01 21.03
C ASP A 223 14.50 -8.68 22.52
N ASP A 224 14.14 -7.46 22.88
CA ASP A 224 14.18 -6.93 24.25
C ASP A 224 13.05 -7.46 25.14
N GLU A 225 12.10 -8.21 24.62
CA GLU A 225 10.95 -8.80 25.34
C GLU A 225 11.12 -10.31 25.63
N ARG A 226 12.35 -10.84 25.46
CA ARG A 226 12.68 -12.24 25.77
C ARG A 226 13.27 -12.44 27.14
#